data_d364818dddbe6c530f196e65dacf91d7
#
_entry.id   d364818dddbe6c530f196e65dacf91d7
#
_cell.length_a   1.000
_cell.length_b   1.000
_cell.length_c   1.000
_cell.angle_alpha   90.00
_cell.angle_beta   90.00
_cell.angle_gamma   90.00
#
_symmetry.space_group_name_H-M   'P 1'
#
loop_
_entity.id
_entity.type
_entity.pdbx_description
1 polymer ?
#
loop_
_entity_poly.entity_id
_entity_poly.type
_entity_poly.pdbx_seq_one_letter_code
_entity_poly.pdbx_strand_id
1 'polypeptide(L)'
;MAIQGEGMMRRFAIVLLSCFLNLNVASAQAVGAPNQPSSSCRIEATTYKGWSAQQLSNRWVQLEVVPQNGGRLMQVIFAGHSFLFVNPKYEGKYLPPDPSRWFNYGGDKLWLLPEGNDDEQHWVGNSDLIDDGPYTFRKVSEGRECEIELTGPADPQTGIQIRRTIHLDADSPRIRFHATMQNKTGHVIEWSMQSVSQYNTADPTNPSRSNSNFWTFTPANPGSSYLNRYHVRFGPAENPAVSVRDDGLFALHYAHMAAELWLDSTPGWLAVVDGESRYAMVERFRYEKNETYPGKASVIFWMNGTETRLSPEGEPSLTSGGDGVPRYLEAEINSPLVQLQPGETRDLDTEWFPTRTGGEFHGVEDAGIVVRPLRAIRLEKGGVRLSGSFGVFFAGRLVAHFYDEHGTSVGIMPLTQVDPTSLVELETELTPSGKPARISLHLEDGNGLDRGSLQEVSVGPGETH
;
A
#
# COMPACT_ATOMS: atom_id res chain seq x y z
N MET A 1 -40.97 -71.59 18.01
CA MET A 1 -42.19 -71.92 18.77
C MET A 1 -43.15 -70.80 18.46
N ALA A 2 -44.07 -71.14 17.59
CA ALA A 2 -45.51 -70.94 17.60
C ALA A 2 -45.93 -69.51 17.38
N ILE A 3 -46.51 -69.15 16.26
CA ILE A 3 -47.68 -69.55 15.46
C ILE A 3 -48.79 -68.47 15.57
N GLN A 4 -49.24 -68.03 14.44
CA GLN A 4 -50.61 -67.71 13.99
C GLN A 4 -51.26 -66.43 14.54
N GLY A 5 -52.08 -65.68 13.78
CA GLY A 5 -52.70 -65.91 12.51
C GLY A 5 -53.78 -64.85 12.20
N GLU A 6 -54.00 -64.62 10.95
CA GLU A 6 -55.24 -64.36 10.24
C GLU A 6 -56.28 -63.30 10.68
N GLY A 7 -56.76 -62.55 9.72
CA GLY A 7 -58.13 -62.05 9.75
C GLY A 7 -58.45 -60.92 8.70
N MET A 8 -58.76 -61.33 7.52
CA MET A 8 -59.32 -60.68 6.38
C MET A 8 -60.73 -60.07 6.64
N MET A 9 -61.01 -58.87 6.25
CA MET A 9 -62.32 -58.58 5.55
C MET A 9 -62.36 -57.21 4.87
N ARG A 10 -62.72 -57.28 3.61
CA ARG A 10 -63.00 -56.20 2.66
C ARG A 10 -64.29 -55.45 3.10
N ARG A 11 -64.35 -54.13 2.93
CA ARG A 11 -65.55 -53.39 2.46
C ARG A 11 -65.17 -52.23 1.59
N PHE A 12 -65.73 -52.23 0.39
CA PHE A 12 -65.79 -51.10 -0.57
C PHE A 12 -66.71 -50.01 -0.04
N ALA A 13 -66.32 -48.75 -0.19
CA ALA A 13 -67.21 -47.63 -0.25
C ALA A 13 -66.71 -46.55 -1.19
N ILE A 14 -67.49 -46.25 -2.18
CA ILE A 14 -67.38 -45.22 -3.19
C ILE A 14 -67.72 -43.89 -2.54
N VAL A 15 -66.85 -42.85 -2.67
CA VAL A 15 -67.24 -41.47 -2.37
C VAL A 15 -66.62 -40.51 -3.38
N LEU A 16 -67.52 -39.85 -4.02
CA LEU A 16 -67.52 -38.64 -4.85
C LEU A 16 -66.29 -37.71 -4.81
N LEU A 17 -65.85 -37.44 -6.05
CA LEU A 17 -64.86 -36.46 -6.45
C LEU A 17 -65.47 -35.04 -6.32
N SER A 18 -64.95 -34.19 -5.43
CA SER A 18 -65.19 -32.75 -5.39
C SER A 18 -63.87 -32.02 -5.69
N CYS A 19 -63.77 -31.49 -6.91
CA CYS A 19 -62.67 -30.59 -7.27
C CYS A 19 -62.78 -29.27 -6.54
N PHE A 20 -61.90 -28.99 -5.61
CA PHE A 20 -61.61 -27.65 -5.17
C PHE A 20 -60.28 -27.19 -5.75
N LEU A 21 -60.32 -26.26 -6.71
CA LEU A 21 -59.19 -25.49 -7.16
C LEU A 21 -58.69 -24.61 -5.99
N ASN A 22 -57.58 -25.00 -5.35
CA ASN A 22 -56.85 -24.11 -4.51
C ASN A 22 -55.84 -23.36 -5.37
N LEU A 23 -56.07 -22.07 -5.63
CA LEU A 23 -55.07 -21.12 -6.09
C LEU A 23 -54.07 -20.90 -4.95
N ASN A 24 -52.93 -21.58 -5.00
CA ASN A 24 -51.77 -21.22 -4.22
C ASN A 24 -51.16 -19.96 -4.81
N VAL A 25 -51.43 -18.79 -4.21
CA VAL A 25 -50.61 -17.60 -4.39
C VAL A 25 -49.28 -17.88 -3.70
N ALA A 26 -48.28 -18.21 -4.48
CA ALA A 26 -46.90 -18.29 -3.99
C ALA A 26 -46.44 -16.86 -3.67
N SER A 27 -46.47 -16.49 -2.41
CA SER A 27 -45.75 -15.33 -1.92
C SER A 27 -44.26 -15.60 -2.14
N ALA A 28 -43.63 -14.90 -3.11
CA ALA A 28 -42.20 -14.84 -3.26
C ALA A 28 -41.62 -14.23 -1.97
N GLN A 29 -41.14 -15.06 -1.06
CA GLN A 29 -40.29 -14.60 0.01
C GLN A 29 -39.02 -14.05 -0.66
N ALA A 30 -38.78 -12.76 -0.48
CA ALA A 30 -37.49 -12.16 -0.81
C ALA A 30 -36.43 -12.97 -0.06
N VAL A 31 -35.59 -13.68 -0.80
CA VAL A 31 -34.39 -14.32 -0.28
C VAL A 31 -33.53 -13.17 0.24
N GLY A 32 -33.54 -12.97 1.54
CA GLY A 32 -32.67 -12.02 2.20
C GLY A 32 -31.25 -12.31 1.76
N ALA A 33 -30.55 -11.30 1.30
CA ALA A 33 -29.12 -11.38 1.01
C ALA A 33 -28.44 -12.03 2.23
N PRO A 34 -27.51 -12.97 2.04
CA PRO A 34 -26.82 -13.60 3.17
C PRO A 34 -26.20 -12.46 3.98
N ASN A 35 -26.50 -12.43 5.29
CA ASN A 35 -25.85 -11.53 6.24
C ASN A 35 -24.34 -11.73 6.08
N GLN A 36 -23.67 -10.85 5.36
CA GLN A 36 -22.22 -10.79 5.43
C GLN A 36 -21.89 -10.50 6.90
N PRO A 37 -20.97 -11.26 7.50
CA PRO A 37 -20.53 -10.96 8.84
C PRO A 37 -20.09 -9.50 8.87
N SER A 38 -20.61 -8.72 9.82
CA SER A 38 -20.24 -7.34 9.98
C SER A 38 -18.71 -7.26 10.02
N SER A 39 -18.11 -6.60 9.02
CA SER A 39 -16.67 -6.39 8.99
C SER A 39 -16.28 -5.66 10.28
N SER A 40 -15.31 -6.21 10.98
CA SER A 40 -14.76 -5.59 12.19
C SER A 40 -13.25 -5.67 12.14
N CYS A 41 -12.59 -4.65 12.66
CA CYS A 41 -11.17 -4.71 12.96
C CYS A 41 -10.96 -4.92 14.46
N ARG A 42 -9.77 -5.43 14.84
CA ARG A 42 -9.40 -5.75 16.23
C ARG A 42 -8.02 -5.23 16.56
N ILE A 43 -7.82 -4.96 17.85
CA ILE A 43 -6.53 -4.57 18.43
C ILE A 43 -6.23 -5.48 19.58
N GLU A 44 -5.20 -6.31 19.46
CA GLU A 44 -4.83 -7.32 20.43
C GLU A 44 -3.36 -7.18 20.83
N ALA A 45 -3.07 -7.34 22.14
CA ALA A 45 -1.69 -7.47 22.60
C ALA A 45 -1.15 -8.85 22.20
N THR A 46 0.03 -8.88 21.60
CA THR A 46 0.65 -10.10 21.07
C THR A 46 2.16 -10.12 21.28
N THR A 47 2.80 -11.15 20.78
CA THR A 47 4.26 -11.23 20.67
C THR A 47 4.63 -11.41 19.21
N TYR A 48 5.39 -10.48 18.67
CA TYR A 48 5.92 -10.57 17.31
C TYR A 48 7.44 -10.73 17.35
N LYS A 49 7.96 -11.84 16.83
CA LYS A 49 9.41 -12.16 16.78
C LYS A 49 10.15 -11.91 18.12
N GLY A 50 9.50 -12.16 19.24
CA GLY A 50 10.07 -11.98 20.58
C GLY A 50 9.84 -10.60 21.21
N TRP A 51 9.32 -9.63 20.49
CA TRP A 51 8.88 -8.34 21.05
C TRP A 51 7.44 -8.40 21.53
N SER A 52 7.14 -7.65 22.60
CA SER A 52 5.76 -7.31 22.95
C SER A 52 5.20 -6.38 21.89
N ALA A 53 4.13 -6.77 21.24
CA ALA A 53 3.54 -6.04 20.12
C ALA A 53 2.06 -5.76 20.35
N GLN A 54 1.53 -4.84 19.57
CA GLN A 54 0.10 -4.59 19.39
C GLN A 54 -0.24 -4.95 17.95
N GLN A 55 -1.18 -5.88 17.78
CA GLN A 55 -1.64 -6.29 16.47
C GLN A 55 -2.96 -5.59 16.14
N LEU A 56 -3.01 -4.83 15.04
CA LEU A 56 -4.27 -4.37 14.45
C LEU A 56 -4.60 -5.29 13.29
N SER A 57 -5.82 -5.78 13.20
CA SER A 57 -6.19 -6.69 12.11
C SER A 57 -7.62 -6.51 11.64
N ASN A 58 -7.84 -6.75 10.35
CA ASN A 58 -9.14 -6.97 9.74
C ASN A 58 -9.07 -8.22 8.84
N ARG A 59 -10.05 -8.44 7.97
CA ARG A 59 -10.07 -9.63 7.10
C ARG A 59 -8.97 -9.67 6.04
N TRP A 60 -8.29 -8.54 5.73
CA TRP A 60 -7.27 -8.45 4.67
C TRP A 60 -5.86 -8.27 5.20
N VAL A 61 -5.70 -7.44 6.24
CA VAL A 61 -4.38 -7.04 6.73
C VAL A 61 -4.24 -7.29 8.22
N GLN A 62 -3.00 -7.54 8.61
CA GLN A 62 -2.53 -7.61 9.97
C GLN A 62 -1.30 -6.72 10.11
N LEU A 63 -1.32 -5.83 11.07
CA LEU A 63 -0.27 -4.87 11.38
C LEU A 63 0.37 -5.24 12.71
N GLU A 64 1.69 -5.37 12.74
CA GLU A 64 2.44 -5.66 13.96
C GLU A 64 3.19 -4.42 14.42
N VAL A 65 2.76 -3.82 15.50
CA VAL A 65 3.32 -2.57 16.05
C VAL A 65 4.10 -2.87 17.32
N VAL A 66 5.34 -2.39 17.40
CA VAL A 66 6.22 -2.54 18.57
C VAL A 66 6.52 -1.17 19.18
N PRO A 67 5.74 -0.73 20.19
CA PRO A 67 5.87 0.62 20.75
C PRO A 67 7.24 0.92 21.37
N GLN A 68 7.91 -0.07 21.94
CA GLN A 68 9.17 0.11 22.65
C GLN A 68 10.38 0.40 21.76
N ASN A 69 10.28 0.16 20.47
CA ASN A 69 11.37 0.39 19.51
C ASN A 69 10.97 1.51 18.54
N GLY A 70 11.00 2.75 18.96
CA GLY A 70 10.68 3.92 18.14
C GLY A 70 9.21 3.99 17.67
N GLY A 71 8.28 3.32 18.37
CA GLY A 71 6.88 3.27 17.92
C GLY A 71 6.69 2.62 16.55
N ARG A 72 7.55 1.67 16.18
CA ARG A 72 7.63 1.09 14.82
C ARG A 72 6.42 0.24 14.47
N LEU A 73 5.94 0.40 13.22
CA LEU A 73 5.17 -0.62 12.53
C LEU A 73 6.16 -1.67 11.99
N MET A 74 6.31 -2.78 12.71
CA MET A 74 7.30 -3.81 12.35
C MET A 74 6.90 -4.64 11.15
N GLN A 75 5.58 -4.83 10.90
CA GLN A 75 5.16 -5.61 9.76
C GLN A 75 3.76 -5.23 9.28
N VAL A 76 3.57 -5.32 7.98
CA VAL A 76 2.29 -5.35 7.30
C VAL A 76 2.17 -6.71 6.62
N ILE A 77 1.16 -7.49 7.02
CA ILE A 77 0.85 -8.80 6.42
C ILE A 77 -0.48 -8.66 5.68
N PHE A 78 -0.46 -8.85 4.36
CA PHE A 78 -1.64 -8.78 3.50
C PHE A 78 -1.79 -10.08 2.72
N ALA A 79 -2.93 -10.76 2.91
CA ALA A 79 -3.20 -12.06 2.28
C ALA A 79 -2.05 -13.08 2.46
N GLY A 80 -1.40 -13.06 3.64
CA GLY A 80 -0.28 -13.95 3.97
C GLY A 80 1.10 -13.48 3.50
N HIS A 81 1.21 -12.39 2.75
CA HIS A 81 2.48 -11.80 2.35
C HIS A 81 2.94 -10.74 3.34
N SER A 82 4.21 -10.79 3.75
CA SER A 82 4.87 -9.85 4.65
C SER A 82 5.70 -8.86 3.84
N PHE A 83 5.41 -7.57 3.96
CA PHE A 83 6.06 -6.54 3.15
C PHE A 83 7.38 -6.04 3.73
N LEU A 84 7.45 -5.83 5.06
CA LEU A 84 8.55 -5.09 5.65
C LEU A 84 9.72 -6.00 6.02
N PHE A 85 10.90 -5.46 5.89
CA PHE A 85 12.12 -6.05 6.40
C PHE A 85 12.11 -6.00 7.94
N VAL A 86 12.45 -7.10 8.57
CA VAL A 86 12.70 -7.20 10.02
C VAL A 86 14.10 -7.75 10.21
N ASN A 87 14.93 -7.03 10.93
CA ASN A 87 16.33 -7.43 11.09
C ASN A 87 16.46 -8.58 12.10
N PRO A 88 16.85 -9.78 11.66
CA PRO A 88 16.94 -10.95 12.55
C PRO A 88 17.98 -10.79 13.65
N LYS A 89 18.97 -9.89 13.47
CA LYS A 89 19.97 -9.58 14.49
C LYS A 89 19.37 -9.00 15.77
N TYR A 90 18.24 -8.30 15.64
CA TYR A 90 17.60 -7.55 16.73
C TYR A 90 16.26 -8.14 17.20
N GLU A 91 15.80 -9.25 16.62
CA GLU A 91 14.55 -9.89 17.03
C GLU A 91 14.46 -10.09 18.56
N GLY A 92 13.37 -9.59 19.16
CA GLY A 92 13.11 -9.66 20.60
C GLY A 92 13.99 -8.78 21.48
N LYS A 93 14.88 -7.95 20.92
CA LYS A 93 15.78 -7.09 21.68
C LYS A 93 15.21 -5.69 21.86
N TYR A 94 15.44 -5.12 23.04
CA TYR A 94 15.17 -3.72 23.38
C TYR A 94 16.49 -3.08 23.78
N LEU A 95 17.13 -2.44 22.81
CA LEU A 95 18.40 -1.75 23.05
C LEU A 95 18.09 -0.29 23.38
N PRO A 96 18.73 0.28 24.41
CA PRO A 96 18.54 1.69 24.70
C PRO A 96 19.11 2.53 23.55
N PRO A 97 18.48 3.68 23.22
CA PRO A 97 19.03 4.62 22.25
C PRO A 97 20.49 4.95 22.57
N ASP A 98 21.32 4.98 21.54
CA ASP A 98 22.76 5.22 21.65
C ASP A 98 23.22 6.10 20.48
N PRO A 99 23.53 7.38 20.70
CA PRO A 99 23.89 8.30 19.61
C PRO A 99 25.17 7.90 18.86
N SER A 100 25.94 6.96 19.40
CA SER A 100 27.13 6.44 18.74
C SER A 100 26.88 5.22 17.85
N ARG A 101 25.66 4.68 17.84
CA ARG A 101 25.32 3.43 17.13
C ARG A 101 23.89 3.46 16.63
N TRP A 102 23.72 3.07 15.38
CA TRP A 102 22.41 2.86 14.80
C TRP A 102 21.95 1.38 14.94
N PHE A 103 20.72 1.21 15.43
CA PHE A 103 20.08 -0.10 15.56
C PHE A 103 18.99 -0.25 14.52
N ASN A 104 19.35 -0.75 13.33
CA ASN A 104 18.35 -1.01 12.29
C ASN A 104 17.47 -2.20 12.67
N TYR A 105 16.37 -1.97 13.35
CA TYR A 105 15.36 -3.01 13.66
C TYR A 105 14.55 -3.45 12.45
N GLY A 106 14.47 -2.65 11.40
CA GLY A 106 13.56 -2.84 10.30
C GLY A 106 12.22 -2.13 10.51
N GLY A 107 11.20 -2.51 9.76
CA GLY A 107 9.85 -1.95 9.86
C GLY A 107 9.72 -0.60 9.19
N ASP A 108 8.70 0.15 9.62
CA ASP A 108 8.44 1.52 9.22
C ASP A 108 8.53 2.45 10.43
N LYS A 109 9.14 3.61 10.25
CA LYS A 109 9.52 4.58 11.28
C LYS A 109 9.35 6.01 10.79
N LEU A 110 9.50 6.95 11.71
CA LEU A 110 9.55 8.39 11.41
C LEU A 110 10.92 8.94 11.76
N TRP A 111 11.46 9.76 10.89
CA TRP A 111 12.69 10.51 11.08
C TRP A 111 12.47 12.00 10.91
N LEU A 112 13.52 12.77 11.19
CA LEU A 112 13.57 14.20 10.92
C LEU A 112 14.65 14.50 9.88
N LEU A 113 14.39 15.50 9.04
CA LEU A 113 15.33 16.01 8.05
C LEU A 113 15.57 17.52 8.25
N PRO A 114 16.74 18.05 7.86
CA PRO A 114 17.87 17.31 7.29
C PRO A 114 18.59 16.46 8.35
N GLU A 115 19.11 15.32 7.94
CA GLU A 115 20.06 14.56 8.76
C GLU A 115 21.40 15.28 8.88
N GLY A 116 22.19 14.93 9.89
CA GLY A 116 23.49 15.55 10.11
C GLY A 116 24.49 15.42 8.96
N ASN A 117 24.29 14.45 8.05
CA ASN A 117 25.07 14.36 6.83
C ASN A 117 24.75 15.46 5.81
N ASP A 118 23.59 16.08 5.91
CA ASP A 118 23.13 17.15 5.03
C ASP A 118 23.48 18.52 5.61
N ASP A 119 23.45 18.64 6.93
CA ASP A 119 23.81 19.84 7.70
C ASP A 119 24.41 19.43 9.06
N GLU A 120 25.70 19.71 9.25
CA GLU A 120 26.42 19.41 10.51
C GLU A 120 25.84 20.11 11.77
N GLN A 121 24.97 21.09 11.59
CA GLN A 121 24.33 21.82 12.67
C GLN A 121 23.04 21.17 13.15
N HIS A 122 22.48 20.24 12.38
CA HIS A 122 21.27 19.55 12.70
C HIS A 122 21.54 18.17 13.31
N TRP A 123 20.58 17.28 13.22
CA TRP A 123 20.64 15.94 13.79
C TRP A 123 21.78 15.10 13.20
N VAL A 124 22.70 14.68 14.05
CA VAL A 124 23.93 13.97 13.63
C VAL A 124 23.93 12.48 13.96
N GLY A 125 22.85 11.95 14.52
CA GLY A 125 22.74 10.56 14.95
C GLY A 125 21.56 9.84 14.32
N ASN A 126 21.72 8.54 14.10
CA ASN A 126 20.66 7.64 13.62
C ASN A 126 20.07 6.79 14.75
N SER A 127 20.54 7.01 15.98
CA SER A 127 20.19 6.20 17.14
C SER A 127 19.82 7.14 18.29
N ASP A 128 18.70 7.78 18.16
CA ASP A 128 18.17 8.73 19.11
C ASP A 128 16.81 8.27 19.69
N LEU A 129 16.23 9.09 20.54
CA LEU A 129 14.96 8.78 21.18
C LEU A 129 13.79 8.70 20.18
N ILE A 130 13.88 9.37 19.05
CA ILE A 130 12.84 9.33 18.00
C ILE A 130 12.87 7.98 17.29
N ASP A 131 14.05 7.50 16.90
CA ASP A 131 14.19 6.26 16.13
C ASP A 131 14.06 5.00 17.00
N ASP A 132 14.71 4.97 18.17
CA ASP A 132 14.86 3.76 18.99
C ASP A 132 14.17 3.82 20.35
N GLY A 133 13.75 5.01 20.80
CA GLY A 133 13.18 5.24 22.13
C GLY A 133 11.81 4.58 22.31
N PRO A 134 11.42 4.30 23.57
CA PRO A 134 10.11 3.72 23.86
C PRO A 134 9.00 4.75 23.69
N TYR A 135 8.01 4.44 22.86
CA TYR A 135 6.78 5.21 22.71
C TYR A 135 5.70 4.70 23.65
N THR A 136 4.91 5.59 24.20
CA THR A 136 3.69 5.22 24.90
C THR A 136 2.62 4.81 23.90
N PHE A 137 1.87 3.76 24.23
CA PHE A 137 0.79 3.23 23.43
C PHE A 137 -0.56 3.57 24.04
N ARG A 138 -1.52 3.97 23.21
CA ARG A 138 -2.92 4.15 23.57
C ARG A 138 -3.84 3.58 22.48
N LYS A 139 -4.74 2.66 22.87
CA LYS A 139 -5.84 2.23 22.03
C LYS A 139 -6.92 3.32 22.01
N VAL A 140 -7.29 3.80 20.83
CA VAL A 140 -8.27 4.88 20.65
C VAL A 140 -9.64 4.31 20.32
N SER A 141 -9.73 3.45 19.30
CA SER A 141 -10.98 2.83 18.86
C SER A 141 -10.77 1.41 18.36
N GLU A 142 -11.86 0.62 18.33
CA GLU A 142 -11.89 -0.75 17.81
C GLU A 142 -13.29 -1.07 17.30
N GLY A 143 -13.41 -1.93 16.30
CA GLY A 143 -14.68 -2.37 15.73
C GLY A 143 -14.85 -1.97 14.27
N ARG A 144 -15.58 -0.90 13.96
CA ARG A 144 -15.70 -0.40 12.58
C ARG A 144 -14.42 0.27 12.08
N GLU A 145 -13.68 0.84 13.02
CA GLU A 145 -12.40 1.49 12.83
C GLU A 145 -11.50 1.10 13.99
N CYS A 146 -10.28 0.69 13.69
CA CYS A 146 -9.25 0.48 14.67
C CYS A 146 -8.26 1.63 14.59
N GLU A 147 -8.01 2.27 15.72
CA GLU A 147 -7.03 3.35 15.83
C GLU A 147 -6.20 3.19 17.08
N ILE A 148 -4.91 3.35 16.91
CA ILE A 148 -3.94 3.44 18.00
C ILE A 148 -3.18 4.76 17.91
N GLU A 149 -2.74 5.24 19.05
CA GLU A 149 -1.84 6.38 19.17
C GLU A 149 -0.54 5.96 19.85
N LEU A 150 0.55 6.39 19.26
CA LEU A 150 1.92 6.22 19.73
C LEU A 150 2.51 7.61 19.99
N THR A 151 3.00 7.85 21.20
CA THR A 151 3.63 9.13 21.55
C THR A 151 5.05 8.87 22.03
N GLY A 152 6.02 9.39 21.29
CA GLY A 152 7.43 9.32 21.63
C GLY A 152 7.82 10.25 22.77
N PRO A 153 8.99 10.07 23.37
CA PRO A 153 9.57 11.03 24.26
C PRO A 153 9.88 12.35 23.54
N ALA A 154 9.97 13.46 24.28
CA ALA A 154 10.57 14.66 23.73
C ALA A 154 12.08 14.43 23.58
N ASP A 155 12.59 14.57 22.36
CA ASP A 155 14.01 14.41 22.11
C ASP A 155 14.78 15.70 22.43
N PRO A 156 15.74 15.66 23.36
CA PRO A 156 16.50 16.86 23.75
C PRO A 156 17.48 17.35 22.68
N GLN A 157 17.86 16.47 21.73
CA GLN A 157 18.80 16.81 20.66
C GLN A 157 18.11 17.65 19.57
N THR A 158 16.96 17.23 19.10
CA THR A 158 16.20 17.92 18.05
C THR A 158 15.18 18.91 18.59
N GLY A 159 14.79 18.77 19.85
CA GLY A 159 13.71 19.54 20.46
C GLY A 159 12.31 19.10 20.05
N ILE A 160 12.18 18.00 19.31
CA ILE A 160 10.92 17.50 18.75
C ILE A 160 10.34 16.36 19.61
N GLN A 161 9.03 16.35 19.72
CA GLN A 161 8.25 15.17 20.14
C GLN A 161 7.38 14.71 19.00
N ILE A 162 7.44 13.42 18.65
CA ILE A 162 6.58 12.80 17.62
C ILE A 162 5.41 12.10 18.29
N ARG A 163 4.23 12.29 17.70
CA ARG A 163 3.03 11.49 17.94
C ARG A 163 2.57 10.91 16.60
N ARG A 164 2.21 9.64 16.60
CA ARG A 164 1.72 8.94 15.40
C ARG A 164 0.45 8.18 15.70
N THR A 165 -0.59 8.32 14.87
CA THR A 165 -1.75 7.43 14.86
C THR A 165 -1.68 6.48 13.67
N ILE A 166 -2.09 5.24 13.90
CA ILE A 166 -2.25 4.21 12.87
C ILE A 166 -3.72 3.81 12.88
N HIS A 167 -4.35 3.92 11.71
CA HIS A 167 -5.77 3.68 11.54
C HIS A 167 -6.03 2.60 10.48
N LEU A 168 -6.90 1.64 10.80
CA LEU A 168 -7.32 0.55 9.93
C LEU A 168 -8.85 0.47 9.88
N ASP A 169 -9.43 0.63 8.67
CA ASP A 169 -10.87 0.47 8.46
C ASP A 169 -11.25 -1.03 8.47
N ALA A 170 -12.42 -1.36 9.00
CA ALA A 170 -12.89 -2.75 9.05
C ALA A 170 -13.25 -3.33 7.67
N ASP A 171 -13.56 -2.49 6.70
CA ASP A 171 -14.08 -2.87 5.38
C ASP A 171 -13.09 -2.61 4.22
N SER A 172 -11.83 -2.27 4.54
CA SER A 172 -10.79 -1.96 3.57
C SER A 172 -9.42 -2.44 4.03
N PRO A 173 -8.52 -2.86 3.12
CA PRO A 173 -7.12 -3.10 3.45
C PRO A 173 -6.30 -1.80 3.59
N ARG A 174 -6.89 -0.64 3.36
CA ARG A 174 -6.24 0.67 3.47
C ARG A 174 -5.78 0.93 4.89
N ILE A 175 -4.53 1.36 5.02
CA ILE A 175 -3.92 1.78 6.28
C ILE A 175 -3.70 3.29 6.19
N ARG A 176 -4.12 4.04 7.21
CA ARG A 176 -3.91 5.49 7.29
C ARG A 176 -2.99 5.83 8.44
N PHE A 177 -2.06 6.72 8.19
CA PHE A 177 -1.14 7.25 9.18
C PHE A 177 -1.31 8.75 9.30
N HIS A 178 -1.36 9.22 10.52
CA HIS A 178 -1.26 10.64 10.84
C HIS A 178 -0.14 10.83 11.85
N ALA A 179 0.89 11.56 11.47
CA ALA A 179 2.02 11.86 12.31
C ALA A 179 2.09 13.36 12.59
N THR A 180 2.41 13.73 13.83
CA THR A 180 2.57 15.10 14.26
C THR A 180 3.94 15.25 14.90
N MET A 181 4.75 16.19 14.43
CA MET A 181 5.93 16.67 15.16
C MET A 181 5.59 17.96 15.91
N GLN A 182 6.04 18.08 17.17
CA GLN A 182 5.81 19.24 18.01
C GLN A 182 7.13 19.80 18.54
N ASN A 183 7.33 21.12 18.41
CA ASN A 183 8.43 21.83 19.07
C ASN A 183 8.23 21.86 20.58
N LYS A 184 9.10 21.18 21.32
CA LYS A 184 9.11 21.13 22.80
C LYS A 184 10.13 22.08 23.42
N THR A 185 10.82 22.87 22.60
CA THR A 185 11.81 23.85 23.08
C THR A 185 11.20 25.23 23.40
N GLY A 186 11.96 26.12 23.95
CA GLY A 186 11.57 27.51 24.16
C GLY A 186 11.97 28.48 23.05
N HIS A 187 12.43 27.98 21.89
CA HIS A 187 12.89 28.77 20.75
C HIS A 187 12.39 28.20 19.45
N VAL A 188 12.53 28.94 18.35
CA VAL A 188 12.17 28.48 16.99
C VAL A 188 13.17 27.43 16.54
N ILE A 189 12.66 26.33 15.97
CA ILE A 189 13.44 25.26 15.34
C ILE A 189 12.90 24.99 13.95
N GLU A 190 13.72 24.38 13.08
CA GLU A 190 13.33 24.08 11.70
C GLU A 190 13.59 22.61 11.40
N TRP A 191 12.53 21.90 10.99
CA TRP A 191 12.57 20.46 10.66
C TRP A 191 11.56 20.10 9.58
N SER A 192 11.84 19.01 8.88
CA SER A 192 10.92 18.23 8.07
C SER A 192 10.76 16.85 8.72
N MET A 193 9.59 16.25 8.58
CA MET A 193 9.33 14.87 9.00
C MET A 193 9.41 13.94 7.78
N GLN A 194 10.06 12.80 7.98
CA GLN A 194 10.21 11.76 6.98
C GLN A 194 9.56 10.47 7.47
N SER A 195 8.72 9.85 6.64
CA SER A 195 8.24 8.47 6.82
C SER A 195 9.20 7.54 6.08
N VAL A 196 9.76 6.55 6.78
CA VAL A 196 10.79 5.63 6.25
C VAL A 196 10.31 4.19 6.38
N SER A 197 10.00 3.57 5.25
CA SER A 197 9.47 2.20 5.16
C SER A 197 10.53 1.26 4.61
N GLN A 198 11.00 0.30 5.42
CA GLN A 198 12.01 -0.69 5.00
C GLN A 198 11.33 -1.94 4.42
N TYR A 199 11.34 -2.10 3.11
CA TYR A 199 10.76 -3.25 2.43
C TYR A 199 11.75 -4.41 2.31
N ASN A 200 11.27 -5.64 2.55
CA ASN A 200 12.07 -6.84 2.42
C ASN A 200 12.29 -7.19 0.94
N THR A 201 13.55 -7.16 0.51
CA THR A 201 13.96 -7.44 -0.87
C THR A 201 14.69 -8.79 -1.00
N ALA A 202 14.62 -9.63 0.01
CA ALA A 202 15.15 -10.99 -0.07
C ALA A 202 14.26 -11.88 -0.97
N ASP A 203 14.88 -12.83 -1.65
CA ASP A 203 14.17 -13.86 -2.40
C ASP A 203 13.28 -14.68 -1.43
N PRO A 204 11.97 -14.79 -1.68
CA PRO A 204 11.05 -15.48 -0.78
C PRO A 204 11.36 -16.97 -0.58
N THR A 205 12.10 -17.59 -1.51
CA THR A 205 12.51 -19.00 -1.44
C THR A 205 13.92 -19.19 -0.89
N ASN A 206 14.75 -18.15 -0.95
CA ASN A 206 16.14 -18.18 -0.46
C ASN A 206 16.56 -16.80 0.09
N PRO A 207 16.38 -16.54 1.38
CA PRO A 207 16.67 -15.22 1.97
C PRO A 207 18.12 -14.74 1.87
N SER A 208 19.07 -15.62 1.51
CA SER A 208 20.46 -15.22 1.24
C SER A 208 20.66 -14.62 -0.15
N ARG A 209 19.63 -14.62 -1.00
CA ARG A 209 19.63 -14.02 -2.34
C ARG A 209 18.66 -12.83 -2.37
N SER A 210 18.87 -11.96 -3.33
CA SER A 210 17.93 -10.88 -3.62
C SER A 210 16.79 -11.39 -4.48
N ASN A 211 15.59 -10.84 -4.25
CA ASN A 211 14.46 -10.98 -5.15
C ASN A 211 14.83 -10.35 -6.51
N SER A 212 14.79 -11.13 -7.56
CA SER A 212 15.23 -10.71 -8.90
C SER A 212 14.20 -9.85 -9.64
N ASN A 213 13.00 -9.69 -9.06
CA ASN A 213 11.91 -8.91 -9.63
C ASN A 213 11.28 -7.98 -8.58
N PHE A 214 12.15 -7.21 -7.89
CA PHE A 214 11.72 -6.23 -6.89
C PHE A 214 11.97 -4.81 -7.39
N TRP A 215 10.92 -3.99 -7.40
CA TRP A 215 10.91 -2.67 -8.02
C TRP A 215 10.28 -1.60 -7.13
N THR A 216 10.72 -0.35 -7.31
CA THR A 216 9.96 0.81 -6.86
C THR A 216 9.69 1.77 -8.00
N PHE A 217 8.57 2.47 -7.90
CA PHE A 217 8.11 3.43 -8.90
C PHE A 217 7.57 4.69 -8.23
N THR A 218 7.78 5.83 -8.88
CA THR A 218 7.09 7.08 -8.59
C THR A 218 7.08 7.91 -9.87
N PRO A 219 6.14 8.84 -10.09
CA PRO A 219 6.20 9.72 -11.26
C PRO A 219 7.45 10.61 -11.23
N ALA A 220 8.22 10.59 -12.29
CA ALA A 220 9.32 11.51 -12.49
C ALA A 220 8.75 12.88 -12.89
N ASN A 221 9.06 13.93 -12.12
CA ASN A 221 8.56 15.28 -12.37
C ASN A 221 9.05 15.81 -13.73
N PRO A 222 8.17 16.14 -14.70
CA PRO A 222 8.59 16.72 -15.98
C PRO A 222 9.27 18.08 -15.83
N GLY A 223 8.93 18.82 -14.77
CA GLY A 223 9.51 20.11 -14.42
C GLY A 223 10.61 20.03 -13.36
N SER A 224 11.22 18.84 -13.18
CA SER A 224 12.22 18.59 -12.17
C SER A 224 13.38 19.58 -12.21
N SER A 225 13.84 19.98 -11.03
CA SER A 225 15.08 20.74 -10.87
C SER A 225 16.33 19.87 -10.99
N TYR A 226 16.20 18.55 -10.95
CA TYR A 226 17.30 17.61 -11.16
C TYR A 226 17.47 17.30 -12.65
N LEU A 227 18.73 17.25 -13.11
CA LEU A 227 19.06 17.10 -14.54
C LEU A 227 18.41 15.84 -15.18
N ASN A 228 18.40 14.72 -14.46
CA ASN A 228 17.85 13.44 -14.92
C ASN A 228 16.44 13.17 -14.37
N ARG A 229 15.75 14.18 -13.81
CA ARG A 229 14.50 14.07 -13.05
C ARG A 229 14.64 13.29 -11.73
N TYR A 230 15.87 13.00 -11.34
CA TYR A 230 16.27 12.46 -10.06
C TYR A 230 17.71 12.88 -9.75
N HIS A 231 18.09 12.77 -8.48
CA HIS A 231 19.45 13.03 -8.02
C HIS A 231 20.01 11.79 -7.33
N VAL A 232 21.23 11.40 -7.69
CA VAL A 232 21.98 10.36 -6.98
C VAL A 232 22.72 11.04 -5.83
N ARG A 233 22.18 10.93 -4.62
CA ARG A 233 22.79 11.51 -3.40
C ARG A 233 23.97 10.65 -2.93
N PHE A 234 23.81 9.32 -3.05
CA PHE A 234 24.83 8.34 -2.71
C PHE A 234 24.82 7.19 -3.74
N GLY A 235 26.00 6.57 -3.94
CA GLY A 235 26.18 5.46 -4.89
C GLY A 235 26.74 5.88 -6.24
N PRO A 236 26.70 4.99 -7.25
CA PRO A 236 27.27 5.29 -8.57
C PRO A 236 26.43 6.33 -9.31
N ALA A 237 27.09 7.35 -9.88
CA ALA A 237 26.44 8.44 -10.63
C ALA A 237 25.64 7.92 -11.83
N GLU A 238 26.14 6.88 -12.51
CA GLU A 238 25.41 6.10 -13.51
C GLU A 238 24.99 4.78 -12.87
N ASN A 239 23.76 4.76 -12.31
CA ASN A 239 23.23 3.60 -11.63
C ASN A 239 22.41 2.74 -12.61
N PRO A 240 22.88 1.52 -12.97
CA PRO A 240 22.20 0.65 -13.94
C PRO A 240 20.84 0.13 -13.45
N ALA A 241 20.58 0.25 -12.14
CA ALA A 241 19.32 -0.15 -11.54
C ALA A 241 18.20 0.89 -11.71
N VAL A 242 18.54 2.09 -12.24
CA VAL A 242 17.63 3.25 -12.33
C VAL A 242 17.29 3.57 -13.77
N SER A 243 16.03 3.87 -14.02
CA SER A 243 15.57 4.41 -15.30
C SER A 243 14.41 5.39 -15.11
N VAL A 244 14.28 6.35 -16.04
CA VAL A 244 13.04 7.08 -16.25
C VAL A 244 12.42 6.57 -17.54
N ARG A 245 11.25 5.96 -17.43
CA ARG A 245 10.55 5.32 -18.54
C ARG A 245 9.90 6.34 -19.47
N ASP A 246 9.52 5.92 -20.68
CA ASP A 246 8.85 6.77 -21.67
C ASP A 246 7.46 7.23 -21.21
N ASP A 247 6.81 6.48 -20.31
CA ASP A 247 5.54 6.86 -19.69
C ASP A 247 5.69 7.85 -18.53
N GLY A 248 6.93 8.31 -18.26
CA GLY A 248 7.22 9.29 -17.23
C GLY A 248 7.40 8.72 -15.82
N LEU A 249 7.41 7.41 -15.65
CA LEU A 249 7.70 6.78 -14.36
C LEU A 249 9.21 6.68 -14.12
N PHE A 250 9.66 7.10 -12.94
CA PHE A 250 10.92 6.67 -12.38
C PHE A 250 10.77 5.22 -11.92
N ALA A 251 11.73 4.38 -12.26
CA ALA A 251 11.78 2.98 -11.89
C ALA A 251 13.16 2.62 -11.32
N LEU A 252 13.17 2.03 -10.13
CA LEU A 252 14.35 1.49 -9.47
C LEU A 252 14.21 -0.01 -9.29
N HIS A 253 15.10 -0.79 -9.90
CA HIS A 253 15.21 -2.23 -9.71
C HIS A 253 16.17 -2.54 -8.57
N TYR A 254 15.76 -3.32 -7.59
CA TYR A 254 16.64 -3.68 -6.48
C TYR A 254 17.83 -4.54 -6.95
N ALA A 255 19.04 -4.06 -6.72
CA ALA A 255 20.28 -4.70 -7.19
C ALA A 255 21.29 -5.01 -6.10
N HIS A 256 20.89 -5.02 -4.80
CA HIS A 256 21.75 -5.22 -3.63
C HIS A 256 23.02 -4.34 -3.67
N MET A 257 22.84 -3.09 -4.03
CA MET A 257 23.85 -2.05 -4.15
C MET A 257 23.47 -0.90 -3.21
N ALA A 258 24.42 -0.33 -2.49
CA ALA A 258 24.12 0.85 -1.67
C ALA A 258 23.96 2.07 -2.57
N ALA A 259 22.78 2.64 -2.58
CA ALA A 259 22.47 3.86 -3.34
C ALA A 259 21.30 4.63 -2.71
N GLU A 260 21.38 5.97 -2.78
CA GLU A 260 20.32 6.88 -2.35
C GLU A 260 19.90 7.77 -3.49
N LEU A 261 18.61 7.79 -3.79
CA LEU A 261 17.99 8.45 -4.93
C LEU A 261 16.92 9.42 -4.46
N TRP A 262 17.08 10.69 -4.80
CA TRP A 262 16.18 11.78 -4.44
C TRP A 262 15.32 12.22 -5.62
N LEU A 263 14.02 12.40 -5.38
CA LEU A 263 13.05 12.79 -6.40
C LEU A 263 12.14 13.92 -5.91
N ASP A 264 11.93 14.91 -6.76
CA ASP A 264 10.95 15.98 -6.57
C ASP A 264 9.59 15.60 -7.18
N SER A 265 9.11 14.40 -6.87
CA SER A 265 7.84 13.84 -7.37
C SER A 265 6.65 14.63 -6.82
N THR A 266 5.71 15.02 -7.70
CA THR A 266 4.59 15.89 -7.34
C THR A 266 3.21 15.22 -7.32
N PRO A 267 2.97 14.07 -7.97
CA PRO A 267 1.65 13.42 -7.93
C PRO A 267 1.26 12.78 -6.59
N GLY A 268 2.20 12.74 -5.61
CA GLY A 268 1.88 12.31 -4.25
C GLY A 268 1.68 10.82 -4.06
N TRP A 269 2.45 9.99 -4.78
CA TRP A 269 2.49 8.55 -4.55
C TRP A 269 3.84 7.94 -4.91
N LEU A 270 4.15 6.84 -4.24
CA LEU A 270 5.16 5.87 -4.64
C LEU A 270 4.56 4.45 -4.59
N ALA A 271 5.18 3.51 -5.28
CA ALA A 271 4.78 2.10 -5.29
C ALA A 271 6.00 1.20 -5.14
N VAL A 272 5.84 0.15 -4.33
CA VAL A 272 6.80 -0.93 -4.15
C VAL A 272 6.17 -2.22 -4.69
N VAL A 273 6.87 -2.91 -5.58
CA VAL A 273 6.37 -4.07 -6.31
C VAL A 273 7.28 -5.27 -6.08
N ASP A 274 6.80 -6.27 -5.37
CA ASP A 274 7.37 -7.61 -5.31
C ASP A 274 6.78 -8.45 -6.45
N GLY A 275 7.45 -8.46 -7.59
CA GLY A 275 6.98 -9.14 -8.78
C GLY A 275 7.07 -10.67 -8.70
N GLU A 276 7.98 -11.23 -7.88
CA GLU A 276 8.04 -12.69 -7.67
C GLU A 276 6.87 -13.20 -6.82
N SER A 277 6.56 -12.53 -5.73
CA SER A 277 5.42 -12.88 -4.87
C SER A 277 4.09 -12.35 -5.42
N ARG A 278 4.12 -11.43 -6.39
CA ARG A 278 2.97 -10.77 -7.03
C ARG A 278 2.15 -9.93 -6.06
N TYR A 279 2.83 -9.11 -5.27
CA TYR A 279 2.23 -8.13 -4.38
C TYR A 279 2.80 -6.75 -4.65
N ALA A 280 1.99 -5.73 -4.39
CA ALA A 280 2.42 -4.35 -4.43
C ALA A 280 1.89 -3.58 -3.21
N MET A 281 2.66 -2.60 -2.78
CA MET A 281 2.24 -1.58 -1.82
C MET A 281 2.29 -0.23 -2.51
N VAL A 282 1.21 0.53 -2.44
CA VAL A 282 1.18 1.92 -2.86
C VAL A 282 1.12 2.80 -1.62
N GLU A 283 2.03 3.74 -1.49
CA GLU A 283 2.03 4.76 -0.45
C GLU A 283 1.61 6.09 -1.08
N ARG A 284 0.59 6.73 -0.53
CA ARG A 284 0.11 8.04 -0.96
C ARG A 284 0.37 9.08 0.09
N PHE A 285 0.66 10.28 -0.37
CA PHE A 285 0.87 11.47 0.45
C PHE A 285 0.38 12.71 -0.27
N ARG A 286 0.18 13.79 0.47
CA ARG A 286 -0.14 15.08 -0.12
C ARG A 286 1.14 15.84 -0.41
N TYR A 287 1.45 16.05 -1.71
CA TYR A 287 2.48 16.98 -2.11
C TYR A 287 2.00 18.44 -1.92
N GLU A 288 2.78 19.24 -1.21
CA GLU A 288 2.48 20.63 -0.95
C GLU A 288 3.24 21.54 -1.94
N LYS A 289 2.50 22.02 -2.92
CA LYS A 289 3.05 22.88 -3.97
C LYS A 289 3.50 24.23 -3.36
N ASN A 290 4.65 24.70 -3.79
CA ASN A 290 5.32 25.94 -3.37
C ASN A 290 5.97 25.88 -1.98
N GLU A 291 5.96 24.76 -1.30
CA GLU A 291 6.71 24.55 -0.08
C GLU A 291 8.15 24.07 -0.39
N THR A 292 9.05 24.29 0.55
CA THR A 292 10.45 23.86 0.43
C THR A 292 10.60 22.47 1.05
N TYR A 293 11.12 21.54 0.27
CA TYR A 293 11.47 20.19 0.75
C TYR A 293 12.98 20.08 1.00
N PRO A 294 13.43 19.28 1.99
CA PRO A 294 14.85 19.01 2.18
C PRO A 294 15.49 18.49 0.90
N GLY A 295 16.61 19.11 0.48
CA GLY A 295 17.26 18.78 -0.80
C GLY A 295 16.36 18.88 -2.03
N LYS A 296 15.15 19.43 -1.92
CA LYS A 296 14.06 19.46 -2.92
C LYS A 296 13.36 18.12 -3.14
N ALA A 297 13.67 17.09 -2.35
CA ALA A 297 13.11 15.75 -2.51
C ALA A 297 11.81 15.60 -1.70
N SER A 298 10.72 15.21 -2.36
CA SER A 298 9.48 14.76 -1.72
C SER A 298 9.45 13.24 -1.52
N VAL A 299 10.24 12.51 -2.32
CA VAL A 299 10.42 11.06 -2.27
C VAL A 299 11.91 10.73 -2.30
N ILE A 300 12.33 9.80 -1.44
CA ILE A 300 13.68 9.25 -1.43
C ILE A 300 13.58 7.72 -1.49
N PHE A 301 14.53 7.09 -2.17
CA PHE A 301 14.72 5.65 -2.13
C PHE A 301 16.15 5.36 -1.68
N TRP A 302 16.28 4.60 -0.59
CA TRP A 302 17.53 4.00 -0.19
C TRP A 302 17.54 2.52 -0.55
N MET A 303 18.49 2.12 -1.40
CA MET A 303 18.73 0.72 -1.72
C MET A 303 19.89 0.21 -0.86
N ASN A 304 19.61 -0.69 0.07
CA ASN A 304 20.65 -1.27 0.91
C ASN A 304 21.36 -2.43 0.20
N GLY A 305 22.68 -2.40 0.26
CA GLY A 305 23.50 -3.41 -0.41
C GLY A 305 25.00 -3.20 -0.18
N THR A 306 25.80 -3.83 -1.02
CA THR A 306 27.25 -3.68 -0.96
C THR A 306 27.68 -2.30 -1.46
N GLU A 307 28.50 -1.62 -0.69
CA GLU A 307 29.13 -0.36 -1.10
C GLU A 307 30.37 -0.61 -1.95
N THR A 308 30.48 0.15 -3.03
CA THR A 308 31.76 0.33 -3.72
C THR A 308 32.27 1.73 -3.36
N ARG A 309 33.27 1.81 -2.50
CA ARG A 309 33.98 3.07 -2.21
C ARG A 309 35.23 3.14 -3.08
N LEU A 310 35.57 4.33 -3.52
CA LEU A 310 36.88 4.59 -4.08
C LEU A 310 37.89 4.72 -2.92
N SER A 311 39.01 4.04 -2.99
CA SER A 311 40.12 4.31 -2.09
C SER A 311 40.65 5.75 -2.31
N PRO A 312 41.44 6.32 -1.39
CA PRO A 312 42.08 7.61 -1.63
C PRO A 312 42.88 7.65 -2.93
N GLU A 313 43.31 6.50 -3.43
CA GLU A 313 44.04 6.32 -4.70
C GLU A 313 43.11 6.17 -5.92
N GLY A 314 41.77 6.22 -5.71
CA GLY A 314 40.77 6.14 -6.76
C GLY A 314 40.41 4.70 -7.22
N GLU A 315 40.93 3.68 -6.54
CA GLU A 315 40.62 2.29 -6.86
C GLU A 315 39.28 1.87 -6.20
N PRO A 316 38.39 1.17 -6.91
CA PRO A 316 37.19 0.61 -6.34
C PRO A 316 37.51 -0.42 -5.25
N SER A 317 37.06 -0.20 -4.04
CA SER A 317 37.13 -1.19 -2.99
C SER A 317 35.74 -1.51 -2.47
N LEU A 318 35.40 -2.79 -2.34
CA LEU A 318 34.21 -3.23 -1.65
C LEU A 318 34.40 -3.02 -0.15
N THR A 319 33.84 -1.96 0.39
CA THR A 319 33.84 -1.72 1.82
C THR A 319 32.57 -2.30 2.41
N SER A 320 32.74 -3.31 3.14
CA SER A 320 31.77 -4.04 3.95
C SER A 320 30.81 -4.99 3.21
N GLY A 321 30.96 -6.17 3.57
CA GLY A 321 29.90 -7.05 3.96
C GLY A 321 29.33 -7.96 2.93
N GLY A 322 29.93 -8.41 1.94
CA GLY A 322 29.56 -9.63 1.23
C GLY A 322 28.09 -10.11 1.47
N ASP A 323 27.86 -11.40 1.56
CA ASP A 323 26.53 -12.02 1.77
C ASP A 323 25.84 -11.65 3.10
N GLY A 324 26.55 -11.00 4.04
CA GLY A 324 26.01 -10.60 5.35
C GLY A 324 25.26 -9.24 5.37
N VAL A 325 25.26 -8.48 4.27
CA VAL A 325 24.53 -7.20 4.20
C VAL A 325 23.03 -7.46 4.07
N PRO A 326 22.19 -6.89 4.95
CA PRO A 326 20.75 -7.07 4.88
C PRO A 326 20.15 -6.62 3.53
N ARG A 327 19.13 -7.34 3.06
CA ARG A 327 18.44 -7.06 1.81
C ARG A 327 17.14 -6.33 2.08
N TYR A 328 17.19 -5.01 1.96
CA TYR A 328 16.00 -4.15 2.06
C TYR A 328 16.15 -2.93 1.15
N LEU A 329 15.03 -2.31 0.90
CA LEU A 329 14.91 -1.04 0.22
C LEU A 329 14.05 -0.12 1.08
N GLU A 330 14.49 1.11 1.30
CA GLU A 330 13.67 2.13 1.95
C GLU A 330 12.90 2.90 0.87
N ALA A 331 11.60 3.06 1.12
CA ALA A 331 10.75 4.01 0.42
C ALA A 331 10.39 5.11 1.42
N GLU A 332 10.67 6.35 1.05
CA GLU A 332 10.67 7.45 1.98
C GLU A 332 9.85 8.62 1.44
N ILE A 333 9.04 9.19 2.31
CA ILE A 333 8.17 10.33 2.01
C ILE A 333 8.53 11.49 2.94
N ASN A 334 8.85 12.64 2.36
CA ASN A 334 9.21 13.83 3.10
C ASN A 334 8.05 14.82 3.20
N SER A 335 7.88 15.42 4.38
CA SER A 335 7.11 16.66 4.54
C SER A 335 7.94 17.86 4.10
N PRO A 336 7.32 19.03 3.86
CA PRO A 336 8.09 20.28 3.73
C PRO A 336 8.91 20.60 4.99
N LEU A 337 10.03 21.30 4.77
CA LEU A 337 10.82 21.92 5.83
C LEU A 337 10.04 23.12 6.41
N VAL A 338 9.85 23.14 7.71
CA VAL A 338 9.04 24.17 8.38
C VAL A 338 9.71 24.71 9.63
N GLN A 339 9.57 26.02 9.84
CA GLN A 339 9.93 26.65 11.10
C GLN A 339 8.77 26.53 12.09
N LEU A 340 9.06 25.96 13.26
CA LEU A 340 8.09 25.76 14.33
C LEU A 340 8.39 26.69 15.51
N GLN A 341 7.41 27.51 15.91
CA GLN A 341 7.45 28.28 17.15
C GLN A 341 7.36 27.31 18.36
N PRO A 342 7.76 27.75 19.59
CA PRO A 342 7.58 26.96 20.80
C PRO A 342 6.15 26.43 20.95
N GLY A 343 5.98 25.11 21.05
CA GLY A 343 4.70 24.41 21.16
C GLY A 343 3.94 24.20 19.86
N GLU A 344 4.39 24.78 18.74
CA GLU A 344 3.76 24.60 17.42
C GLU A 344 3.96 23.18 16.87
N THR A 345 3.04 22.75 16.00
CA THR A 345 3.01 21.41 15.41
C THR A 345 2.99 21.46 13.91
N ARG A 346 3.48 20.37 13.29
CA ARG A 346 3.33 20.08 11.87
C ARG A 346 2.93 18.62 11.68
N ASP A 347 2.02 18.38 10.74
CA ASP A 347 1.49 17.04 10.46
C ASP A 347 2.04 16.48 9.14
N LEU A 348 2.11 15.14 9.06
CA LEU A 348 2.33 14.37 7.85
C LEU A 348 1.29 13.25 7.81
N ASP A 349 0.46 13.26 6.77
CA ASP A 349 -0.54 12.22 6.50
C ASP A 349 -0.07 11.33 5.35
N THR A 350 -0.12 10.01 5.54
CA THR A 350 0.14 9.03 4.50
C THR A 350 -0.92 7.93 4.51
N GLU A 351 -1.15 7.32 3.34
CA GLU A 351 -2.07 6.20 3.18
C GLU A 351 -1.38 5.07 2.42
N TRP A 352 -1.53 3.85 2.91
CA TRP A 352 -0.95 2.66 2.28
C TRP A 352 -2.03 1.74 1.76
N PHE A 353 -1.83 1.23 0.56
CA PHE A 353 -2.76 0.36 -0.15
C PHE A 353 -2.03 -0.91 -0.61
N PRO A 354 -2.05 -1.99 0.18
CA PRO A 354 -1.58 -3.28 -0.28
C PRO A 354 -2.54 -3.86 -1.32
N THR A 355 -1.98 -4.45 -2.38
CA THR A 355 -2.75 -5.04 -3.48
C THR A 355 -2.00 -6.16 -4.19
N ARG A 356 -2.64 -6.78 -5.19
CA ARG A 356 -2.02 -7.79 -6.06
C ARG A 356 -1.48 -7.14 -7.33
N THR A 357 -0.41 -7.75 -7.88
CA THR A 357 0.17 -7.36 -9.17
C THR A 357 0.42 -8.59 -10.05
N GLY A 358 0.59 -8.39 -11.35
CA GLY A 358 0.89 -9.44 -12.34
C GLY A 358 2.34 -9.47 -12.79
N GLY A 359 3.18 -8.55 -12.31
CA GLY A 359 4.60 -8.45 -12.69
C GLY A 359 4.92 -7.23 -13.55
N GLU A 360 3.99 -6.71 -14.35
CA GLU A 360 4.10 -5.41 -15.01
C GLU A 360 3.50 -4.32 -14.11
N PHE A 361 3.94 -3.09 -14.32
CA PHE A 361 3.41 -1.93 -13.59
C PHE A 361 3.39 -0.71 -14.52
N HIS A 362 2.21 -0.09 -14.67
CA HIS A 362 1.99 1.04 -15.57
C HIS A 362 1.49 2.30 -14.85
N GLY A 363 1.25 2.24 -13.55
CA GLY A 363 0.88 3.41 -12.76
C GLY A 363 -0.12 3.13 -11.66
N VAL A 364 -0.45 4.20 -10.95
CA VAL A 364 -1.42 4.24 -9.85
C VAL A 364 -2.57 5.14 -10.25
N GLU A 365 -3.78 4.62 -10.13
CA GLU A 365 -5.05 5.32 -10.33
C GLU A 365 -5.83 5.40 -9.00
N ASP A 366 -6.94 6.11 -8.96
CA ASP A 366 -7.69 6.33 -7.71
C ASP A 366 -8.03 5.04 -6.97
N ALA A 367 -8.51 4.02 -7.69
CA ALA A 367 -9.03 2.79 -7.11
C ALA A 367 -8.08 1.58 -7.20
N GLY A 368 -6.85 1.75 -7.75
CA GLY A 368 -5.94 0.63 -7.91
C GLY A 368 -4.65 0.95 -8.66
N ILE A 369 -3.94 -0.11 -9.05
CA ILE A 369 -2.76 -0.05 -9.94
C ILE A 369 -3.10 -0.64 -11.30
N VAL A 370 -2.47 -0.09 -12.34
CA VAL A 370 -2.55 -0.61 -13.71
C VAL A 370 -1.40 -1.59 -13.92
N VAL A 371 -1.74 -2.87 -14.10
CA VAL A 371 -0.78 -3.95 -14.39
C VAL A 371 -0.66 -4.17 -15.90
N ARG A 372 -1.77 -4.22 -16.59
CA ARG A 372 -1.86 -4.19 -18.06
C ARG A 372 -2.90 -3.14 -18.45
N PRO A 373 -2.54 -2.16 -19.30
CA PRO A 373 -3.42 -1.06 -19.65
C PRO A 373 -4.77 -1.54 -20.22
N LEU A 374 -5.83 -0.80 -19.86
CA LEU A 374 -7.17 -1.00 -20.41
C LEU A 374 -7.14 -0.77 -21.91
N ARG A 375 -7.74 -1.70 -22.66
CA ARG A 375 -7.99 -1.58 -24.11
C ARG A 375 -9.47 -1.73 -24.36
N ALA A 376 -9.99 -0.93 -25.29
CA ALA A 376 -11.36 -0.97 -25.74
C ALA A 376 -11.36 -1.04 -27.27
N ILE A 377 -11.91 -2.11 -27.83
CA ILE A 377 -11.94 -2.36 -29.30
C ILE A 377 -13.39 -2.50 -29.72
N ARG A 378 -13.78 -1.78 -30.77
CA ARG A 378 -15.12 -1.86 -31.36
C ARG A 378 -15.33 -3.19 -32.06
N LEU A 379 -16.47 -3.83 -31.81
CA LEU A 379 -16.85 -5.07 -32.49
C LEU A 379 -17.69 -4.79 -33.74
N GLU A 380 -17.57 -5.63 -34.77
CA GLU A 380 -18.30 -5.51 -36.06
C GLU A 380 -19.83 -5.52 -35.91
N LYS A 381 -20.36 -6.31 -34.97
CA LYS A 381 -21.80 -6.43 -34.70
C LYS A 381 -22.37 -5.36 -33.78
N GLY A 382 -21.60 -4.33 -33.51
CA GLY A 382 -21.93 -3.31 -32.51
C GLY A 382 -21.68 -3.83 -31.10
N GLY A 383 -20.86 -3.13 -30.37
CA GLY A 383 -20.38 -3.50 -29.02
C GLY A 383 -18.92 -3.15 -28.87
N VAL A 384 -18.36 -3.45 -27.71
CA VAL A 384 -16.97 -3.17 -27.37
C VAL A 384 -16.40 -4.36 -26.61
N ARG A 385 -15.20 -4.80 -26.99
CA ARG A 385 -14.38 -5.70 -26.19
C ARG A 385 -13.48 -4.87 -25.29
N LEU A 386 -13.51 -5.16 -23.98
CA LEU A 386 -12.62 -4.59 -22.98
C LEU A 386 -11.63 -5.65 -22.53
N SER A 387 -10.35 -5.27 -22.43
CA SER A 387 -9.29 -6.09 -21.82
C SER A 387 -8.33 -5.24 -21.04
N GLY A 388 -7.79 -5.78 -19.93
CA GLY A 388 -6.82 -5.11 -19.04
C GLY A 388 -6.54 -5.94 -17.81
N SER A 389 -5.59 -5.52 -16.98
CA SER A 389 -5.31 -6.18 -15.71
C SER A 389 -4.99 -5.15 -14.64
N PHE A 390 -5.55 -5.33 -13.42
CA PHE A 390 -5.53 -4.33 -12.36
C PHE A 390 -5.35 -4.98 -10.98
N GLY A 391 -4.56 -4.33 -10.12
CA GLY A 391 -4.65 -4.55 -8.69
C GLY A 391 -5.59 -3.50 -8.09
N VAL A 392 -6.59 -3.91 -7.31
CA VAL A 392 -7.57 -2.99 -6.74
C VAL A 392 -7.28 -2.71 -5.27
N PHE A 393 -7.67 -1.51 -4.78
CA PHE A 393 -7.47 -1.08 -3.41
C PHE A 393 -8.66 -1.39 -2.50
N PHE A 394 -9.83 -1.64 -3.08
CA PHE A 394 -11.07 -1.87 -2.35
C PHE A 394 -11.78 -3.10 -2.90
N ALA A 395 -12.50 -3.79 -2.02
CA ALA A 395 -13.44 -4.82 -2.45
C ALA A 395 -14.73 -4.16 -2.96
N GLY A 396 -15.30 -4.69 -4.03
CA GLY A 396 -16.49 -4.11 -4.61
C GLY A 396 -16.79 -4.65 -6.00
N ARG A 397 -17.32 -3.81 -6.86
CA ARG A 397 -17.73 -4.14 -8.21
C ARG A 397 -17.09 -3.19 -9.22
N LEU A 398 -16.52 -3.71 -10.27
CA LEU A 398 -16.11 -2.90 -11.42
C LEU A 398 -17.33 -2.48 -12.23
N VAL A 399 -17.30 -1.24 -12.70
CA VAL A 399 -18.37 -0.60 -13.47
C VAL A 399 -17.75 0.14 -14.64
N ALA A 400 -18.23 -0.11 -15.85
CA ALA A 400 -17.82 0.62 -17.05
C ALA A 400 -18.78 1.78 -17.32
N HIS A 401 -18.25 2.99 -17.38
CA HIS A 401 -18.96 4.21 -17.78
C HIS A 401 -18.65 4.51 -19.24
N PHE A 402 -19.66 4.64 -20.07
CA PHE A 402 -19.54 4.86 -21.50
C PHE A 402 -19.88 6.31 -21.85
N TYR A 403 -19.04 6.95 -22.67
CA TYR A 403 -19.20 8.32 -23.13
C TYR A 403 -19.13 8.41 -24.64
N ASP A 404 -19.93 9.27 -25.26
CA ASP A 404 -19.88 9.60 -26.67
C ASP A 404 -18.69 10.55 -27.00
N GLU A 405 -18.58 10.98 -28.26
CA GLU A 405 -17.54 11.89 -28.71
C GLU A 405 -17.64 13.31 -28.09
N HIS A 406 -18.80 13.64 -27.54
CA HIS A 406 -19.06 14.92 -26.86
C HIS A 406 -18.86 14.83 -25.34
N GLY A 407 -18.52 13.66 -24.81
CA GLY A 407 -18.36 13.41 -23.38
C GLY A 407 -19.67 13.18 -22.65
N THR A 408 -20.80 13.01 -23.35
CA THR A 408 -22.08 12.69 -22.77
C THR A 408 -22.15 11.21 -22.37
N SER A 409 -22.64 10.90 -21.18
CA SER A 409 -22.84 9.50 -20.77
C SER A 409 -23.89 8.81 -21.63
N VAL A 410 -23.52 7.70 -22.25
CA VAL A 410 -24.39 6.86 -23.08
C VAL A 410 -24.68 5.49 -22.45
N GLY A 411 -24.25 5.30 -21.20
CA GLY A 411 -24.57 4.11 -20.42
C GLY A 411 -23.59 3.83 -19.32
N ILE A 412 -24.05 3.03 -18.36
CA ILE A 412 -23.23 2.50 -17.25
C ILE A 412 -23.54 1.01 -17.16
N MET A 413 -22.52 0.16 -17.08
CA MET A 413 -22.69 -1.29 -17.01
C MET A 413 -21.84 -1.89 -15.89
N PRO A 414 -22.43 -2.65 -14.97
CA PRO A 414 -21.67 -3.44 -14.01
C PRO A 414 -20.93 -4.58 -14.72
N LEU A 415 -19.69 -4.86 -14.30
CA LEU A 415 -18.86 -5.90 -14.90
C LEU A 415 -18.72 -7.10 -13.96
N THR A 416 -17.83 -7.00 -12.96
CA THR A 416 -17.48 -8.12 -12.10
C THR A 416 -17.22 -7.68 -10.67
N GLN A 417 -17.39 -8.61 -9.72
CA GLN A 417 -16.96 -8.42 -8.34
C GLN A 417 -15.44 -8.53 -8.24
N VAL A 418 -14.83 -7.71 -7.41
CA VAL A 418 -13.37 -7.67 -7.20
C VAL A 418 -13.02 -7.61 -5.72
N ASP A 419 -11.84 -8.14 -5.40
CA ASP A 419 -11.28 -8.12 -4.05
C ASP A 419 -9.78 -7.81 -4.14
N PRO A 420 -9.22 -6.98 -3.24
CA PRO A 420 -7.80 -6.59 -3.25
C PRO A 420 -6.81 -7.75 -3.17
N THR A 421 -7.24 -8.91 -2.65
CA THR A 421 -6.39 -10.11 -2.53
C THR A 421 -6.23 -10.87 -3.84
N SER A 422 -6.89 -10.44 -4.91
CA SER A 422 -6.87 -11.08 -6.22
C SER A 422 -6.54 -10.08 -7.32
N LEU A 423 -5.68 -10.49 -8.26
CA LEU A 423 -5.46 -9.72 -9.48
C LEU A 423 -6.73 -9.77 -10.34
N VAL A 424 -7.15 -8.62 -10.84
CA VAL A 424 -8.28 -8.51 -11.75
C VAL A 424 -7.77 -8.69 -13.18
N GLU A 425 -8.20 -9.76 -13.83
CA GLU A 425 -8.02 -10.00 -15.27
C GLU A 425 -9.35 -9.69 -15.96
N LEU A 426 -9.40 -8.59 -16.69
CA LEU A 426 -10.59 -8.18 -17.43
C LEU A 426 -10.48 -8.63 -18.88
N GLU A 427 -11.44 -9.42 -19.33
CA GLU A 427 -11.65 -9.81 -20.74
C GLU A 427 -13.16 -9.99 -20.91
N THR A 428 -13.85 -9.02 -21.56
CA THR A 428 -15.30 -9.05 -21.66
C THR A 428 -15.79 -8.31 -22.89
N GLU A 429 -16.93 -8.76 -23.43
CA GLU A 429 -17.63 -8.08 -24.53
C GLU A 429 -18.92 -7.46 -24.00
N LEU A 430 -19.15 -6.21 -24.33
CA LEU A 430 -20.25 -5.41 -23.84
C LEU A 430 -21.04 -4.81 -25.00
N THR A 431 -22.35 -4.66 -24.80
CA THR A 431 -23.24 -4.03 -25.79
C THR A 431 -23.92 -2.82 -25.12
N PRO A 432 -23.25 -1.66 -25.08
CA PRO A 432 -23.84 -0.42 -24.53
C PRO A 432 -25.01 0.07 -25.39
N SER A 433 -25.91 0.85 -24.80
CA SER A 433 -27.10 1.37 -25.49
C SER A 433 -26.80 2.35 -26.63
N GLY A 434 -25.61 2.96 -26.64
CA GLY A 434 -25.14 3.92 -27.65
C GLY A 434 -23.82 3.52 -28.27
N LYS A 435 -23.25 4.42 -29.08
CA LYS A 435 -21.92 4.25 -29.66
C LYS A 435 -20.88 4.97 -28.79
N PRO A 436 -20.18 4.29 -27.89
CA PRO A 436 -19.19 4.96 -27.05
C PRO A 436 -17.96 5.32 -27.89
N ALA A 437 -17.40 6.50 -27.60
CA ALA A 437 -16.11 6.94 -28.07
C ALA A 437 -15.03 6.75 -27.00
N ARG A 438 -15.44 6.72 -25.71
CA ARG A 438 -14.56 6.61 -24.56
C ARG A 438 -15.21 5.77 -23.45
N ILE A 439 -14.39 5.05 -22.70
CA ILE A 439 -14.82 4.21 -21.57
C ILE A 439 -13.94 4.54 -20.38
N SER A 440 -14.55 4.76 -19.22
CA SER A 440 -13.88 4.90 -17.93
C SER A 440 -14.29 3.72 -17.04
N LEU A 441 -13.29 3.00 -16.51
CA LEU A 441 -13.50 1.87 -15.62
C LEU A 441 -13.41 2.36 -14.17
N HIS A 442 -14.49 2.19 -13.41
CA HIS A 442 -14.62 2.62 -12.01
C HIS A 442 -14.78 1.43 -11.07
N LEU A 443 -14.50 1.66 -9.79
CA LEU A 443 -14.76 0.71 -8.72
C LEU A 443 -15.81 1.27 -7.76
N GLU A 444 -16.95 0.62 -7.66
CA GLU A 444 -17.95 0.84 -6.62
C GLU A 444 -17.71 -0.14 -5.46
N ASP A 445 -17.58 0.35 -4.22
CA ASP A 445 -17.41 -0.51 -3.05
C ASP A 445 -18.72 -1.24 -2.66
N GLY A 446 -18.64 -2.07 -1.61
CA GLY A 446 -19.78 -2.83 -1.11
C GLY A 446 -20.97 -2.00 -0.64
N ASN A 447 -20.79 -0.69 -0.40
CA ASN A 447 -21.82 0.27 -0.02
C ASN A 447 -22.34 1.06 -1.24
N GLY A 448 -21.81 0.81 -2.44
CA GLY A 448 -22.15 1.52 -3.67
C GLY A 448 -21.49 2.90 -3.80
N LEU A 449 -20.46 3.19 -2.98
CA LEU A 449 -19.66 4.39 -3.12
C LEU A 449 -18.64 4.20 -4.24
N ASP A 450 -18.60 5.13 -5.19
CA ASP A 450 -17.56 5.19 -6.21
C ASP A 450 -16.22 5.55 -5.56
N ARG A 451 -15.24 4.64 -5.65
CA ARG A 451 -13.88 4.78 -5.12
C ARG A 451 -12.91 5.40 -6.14
N GLY A 452 -13.41 5.78 -7.30
CA GLY A 452 -12.66 6.40 -8.37
C GLY A 452 -12.35 5.46 -9.54
N SER A 453 -11.59 5.99 -10.50
CA SER A 453 -11.24 5.27 -11.73
C SER A 453 -10.08 4.30 -11.52
N LEU A 454 -10.08 3.24 -12.35
CA LEU A 454 -8.91 2.38 -12.57
C LEU A 454 -8.17 2.78 -13.85
N GLN A 455 -8.90 3.20 -14.87
CA GLN A 455 -8.34 3.77 -16.10
C GLN A 455 -9.45 4.25 -17.04
N GLU A 456 -9.09 5.18 -17.92
CA GLU A 456 -9.93 5.66 -19.01
C GLU A 456 -9.25 5.40 -20.36
N VAL A 457 -10.02 5.00 -21.37
CA VAL A 457 -9.50 4.69 -22.69
C VAL A 457 -10.48 5.11 -23.81
N SER A 458 -9.95 5.54 -24.94
CA SER A 458 -10.73 5.72 -26.18
C SER A 458 -11.04 4.38 -26.82
N VAL A 459 -12.23 4.25 -27.43
CA VAL A 459 -12.64 3.04 -28.17
C VAL A 459 -11.96 3.04 -29.53
N GLY A 460 -11.00 2.11 -29.69
CA GLY A 460 -10.27 1.92 -30.94
C GLY A 460 -11.15 1.30 -32.05
N PRO A 461 -10.72 1.41 -33.33
CA PRO A 461 -11.36 0.73 -34.45
C PRO A 461 -11.34 -0.79 -34.23
N GLY A 462 -12.29 -1.49 -34.84
CA GLY A 462 -12.31 -2.94 -34.87
C GLY A 462 -11.07 -3.52 -35.59
N GLU A 463 -10.62 -4.69 -35.14
CA GLU A 463 -9.61 -5.43 -35.89
C GLU A 463 -10.19 -5.78 -37.26
N THR A 464 -9.62 -5.21 -38.32
CA THR A 464 -9.87 -5.67 -39.70
C THR A 464 -9.08 -6.95 -39.89
N HIS A 465 -9.78 -8.08 -40.04
CA HIS A 465 -9.20 -9.36 -40.44
C HIS A 465 -8.73 -9.35 -41.90
#